data_297f881d71cfd1401321e80a50a6fcfd
#
_entry.id   297f881d71cfd1401321e80a50a6fcfd
#
_cell.length_a   1.000
_cell.length_b   1.000
_cell.length_c   1.000
_cell.angle_alpha   90.00
_cell.angle_beta   90.00
_cell.angle_gamma   90.00
#
_symmetry.space_group_name_H-M   'P 1'
#
loop_
_entity.id
_entity.type
_entity.pdbx_description
1 polymer ?
#
loop_
_entity_poly.entity_id
_entity_poly.type
_entity_poly.pdbx_seq_one_letter_code
_entity_poly.pdbx_strand_id
1 'polypeptide(L)'
;WEFPGGKVEAGESPEAAVVRELREELGVEPCEQCLQSFAFASQRLETGRHLLMPLFICRRWDGFVDPKEGQQVAWVRPGKLAGYDLLDADRPLAAELRDRLEGGRV
;
A
#
# COMPACT_ATOMS: atom_id res chain seq x y z
N TRP A 1 -8.34 5.41 7.17
CA TRP A 1 -7.74 5.27 5.84
C TRP A 1 -6.48 4.44 5.90
N GLU A 2 -6.23 3.68 4.86
CA GLU A 2 -5.07 2.82 4.76
C GLU A 2 -4.67 2.62 3.29
N PHE A 3 -3.43 2.22 3.08
CA PHE A 3 -3.00 1.80 1.75
C PHE A 3 -3.71 0.50 1.38
N PRO A 4 -4.06 0.32 0.09
CA PRO A 4 -4.67 -0.94 -0.33
C PRO A 4 -3.68 -2.09 -0.16
N GLY A 5 -4.18 -3.26 0.22
CA GLY A 5 -3.38 -4.44 0.45
C GLY A 5 -3.98 -5.31 1.53
N GLY A 6 -3.24 -6.33 1.92
CA GLY A 6 -3.68 -7.26 2.95
C GLY A 6 -2.57 -8.22 3.33
N LYS A 7 -2.96 -9.29 3.98
CA LYS A 7 -2.01 -10.28 4.50
C LYS A 7 -1.42 -11.13 3.40
N VAL A 8 -0.14 -11.45 3.54
CA VAL A 8 0.52 -12.44 2.69
C VAL A 8 0.06 -13.83 3.14
N GLU A 9 -0.43 -14.62 2.20
CA GLU A 9 -0.88 -15.97 2.48
C GLU A 9 0.26 -16.97 2.33
N ALA A 10 0.07 -18.17 2.88
CA ALA A 10 1.07 -19.23 2.79
C ALA A 10 1.39 -19.54 1.32
N GLY A 11 2.67 -19.65 1.00
CA GLY A 11 3.13 -19.94 -0.35
C GLY A 11 3.11 -18.77 -1.30
N GLU A 12 2.74 -17.59 -0.83
CA GLU A 12 2.61 -16.38 -1.63
C GLU A 12 3.78 -15.44 -1.35
N SER A 13 4.32 -14.80 -2.38
CA SER A 13 5.28 -13.72 -2.17
C SER A 13 4.53 -12.44 -1.77
N PRO A 14 5.23 -11.47 -1.14
CA PRO A 14 4.60 -10.17 -0.88
C PRO A 14 4.07 -9.50 -2.15
N GLU A 15 4.79 -9.62 -3.27
CA GLU A 15 4.34 -9.07 -4.55
C GLU A 15 3.06 -9.74 -5.03
N ALA A 16 2.99 -11.06 -4.96
CA ALA A 16 1.79 -11.79 -5.34
C ALA A 16 0.59 -11.43 -4.45
N ALA A 17 0.85 -11.20 -3.17
CA ALA A 17 -0.18 -10.78 -2.24
C ALA A 17 -0.77 -9.43 -2.63
N VAL A 18 0.09 -8.46 -2.99
CA VAL A 18 -0.37 -7.14 -3.45
C VAL A 18 -1.25 -7.28 -4.69
N VAL A 19 -0.80 -8.07 -5.67
CA VAL A 19 -1.57 -8.28 -6.90
C VAL A 19 -2.94 -8.86 -6.57
N ARG A 20 -2.99 -9.91 -5.76
CA ARG A 20 -4.24 -10.55 -5.37
C ARG A 20 -5.18 -9.57 -4.66
N GLU A 21 -4.65 -8.84 -3.68
CA GLU A 21 -5.46 -7.89 -2.92
C GLU A 21 -6.00 -6.76 -3.79
N LEU A 22 -5.20 -6.23 -4.71
CA LEU A 22 -5.65 -5.18 -5.61
C LEU A 22 -6.73 -5.68 -6.57
N ARG A 23 -6.64 -6.94 -7.02
CA ARG A 23 -7.71 -7.54 -7.81
C ARG A 23 -9.00 -7.60 -7.02
N GLU A 24 -8.93 -8.10 -5.79
CA GLU A 24 -10.11 -8.30 -4.94
C GLU A 24 -10.73 -6.98 -4.52
N GLU A 25 -9.91 -6.03 -4.09
CA GLU A 25 -10.38 -4.77 -3.53
C GLU A 25 -10.76 -3.74 -4.58
N LEU A 26 -9.99 -3.64 -5.67
CA LEU A 26 -10.11 -2.54 -6.63
C LEU A 26 -10.41 -2.99 -8.05
N GLY A 27 -10.41 -4.28 -8.33
CA GLY A 27 -10.75 -4.79 -9.66
C GLY A 27 -9.72 -4.48 -10.74
N VAL A 28 -8.48 -4.20 -10.35
CA VAL A 28 -7.40 -3.92 -11.31
C VAL A 28 -6.48 -5.13 -11.41
N GLU A 29 -5.70 -5.17 -12.50
CA GLU A 29 -4.71 -6.21 -12.72
C GLU A 29 -3.32 -5.58 -12.75
N PRO A 30 -2.61 -5.53 -11.61
CA PRO A 30 -1.27 -4.97 -11.58
C PRO A 30 -0.26 -5.83 -12.33
N CYS A 31 0.77 -5.17 -12.84
CA CYS A 31 1.94 -5.87 -13.38
C CYS A 31 2.83 -6.27 -12.21
N GLU A 32 2.83 -7.56 -11.85
CA GLU A 32 3.57 -8.05 -10.68
C GLU A 32 5.06 -7.77 -10.81
N GLN A 33 5.63 -8.02 -11.98
CA GLN A 33 7.06 -7.82 -12.22
C GLN A 33 7.46 -6.35 -12.28
N CYS A 34 6.48 -5.45 -12.43
CA CYS A 34 6.72 -4.02 -12.47
C CYS A 34 6.65 -3.37 -11.10
N LEU A 35 6.26 -4.11 -10.07
CA LEU A 35 6.23 -3.59 -8.71
C LEU A 35 7.65 -3.25 -8.25
N GLN A 36 7.80 -2.08 -7.64
CA GLN A 36 9.08 -1.63 -7.10
C GLN A 36 8.97 -1.58 -5.58
N SER A 37 9.89 -2.23 -4.90
CA SER A 37 9.97 -2.11 -3.45
C SER A 37 10.32 -0.66 -3.10
N PHE A 38 9.62 -0.09 -2.13
CA PHE A 38 9.81 1.31 -1.76
C PHE A 38 10.28 1.46 -0.32
N ALA A 39 9.51 0.95 0.60
CA ALA A 39 9.79 1.08 2.03
C ALA A 39 9.06 -0.02 2.79
N PHE A 40 9.31 -0.13 4.07
CA PHE A 40 8.48 -0.99 4.91
C PHE A 40 8.25 -0.31 6.26
N ALA A 41 7.16 -0.69 6.91
CA ALA A 41 6.86 -0.31 8.28
C ALA A 41 6.96 -1.54 9.17
N SER A 42 7.40 -1.34 10.38
CA SER A 42 7.47 -2.39 11.40
C SER A 42 6.77 -1.88 12.65
N GLN A 43 5.81 -2.64 13.14
CA GLN A 43 5.02 -2.27 14.29
C GLN A 43 4.84 -3.44 15.23
N ARG A 44 5.05 -3.20 16.52
CA ARG A 44 4.75 -4.20 17.54
C ARG A 44 3.26 -4.10 17.88
N LEU A 45 2.58 -5.23 17.80
CA LEU A 45 1.17 -5.31 18.13
C LEU A 45 0.99 -5.63 19.62
N GLU A 46 -0.20 -5.33 20.16
CA GLU A 46 -0.53 -5.61 21.56
C GLU A 46 -0.41 -7.10 21.91
N THR A 47 -0.62 -7.96 20.92
CA THR A 47 -0.48 -9.40 21.09
C THR A 47 0.96 -9.85 21.31
N GLY A 48 1.93 -8.96 21.17
CA GLY A 48 3.36 -9.30 21.18
C GLY A 48 3.91 -9.68 19.81
N ARG A 49 3.05 -9.81 18.81
CA ARG A 49 3.47 -10.06 17.44
C ARG A 49 4.02 -8.81 16.80
N HIS A 50 4.85 -8.99 15.79
CA HIS A 50 5.33 -7.89 14.95
C HIS A 50 4.59 -7.88 13.63
N LEU A 51 4.15 -6.71 13.22
CA LEU A 51 3.62 -6.47 11.88
C LEU A 51 4.77 -5.92 11.04
N LEU A 52 5.07 -6.60 9.95
CA LEU A 52 6.00 -6.09 8.94
C LEU A 52 5.20 -5.82 7.68
N MET A 53 5.17 -4.56 7.25
CA MET A 53 4.35 -4.12 6.14
C MET A 53 5.21 -3.49 5.05
N PRO A 54 5.53 -4.24 3.98
CA PRO A 54 6.21 -3.66 2.83
C PRO A 54 5.26 -2.80 2.00
N LEU A 55 5.77 -1.70 1.49
CA LEU A 55 5.05 -0.83 0.57
C LEU A 55 5.73 -0.88 -0.79
N PHE A 56 4.95 -1.13 -1.81
CA PHE A 56 5.42 -1.17 -3.18
C PHE A 56 4.88 0.02 -3.97
N ILE A 57 5.63 0.44 -4.98
CA ILE A 57 5.16 1.38 -5.99
C ILE A 57 4.65 0.57 -7.16
N CYS A 58 3.40 0.80 -7.54
CA CYS A 58 2.77 0.17 -8.68
C CYS A 58 2.42 1.25 -9.70
N ARG A 59 3.12 1.26 -10.84
CA ARG A 59 2.91 2.26 -11.88
C ARG A 59 2.21 1.70 -13.11
N ARG A 60 2.03 0.37 -13.17
CA ARG A 60 1.41 -0.30 -14.32
C ARG A 60 0.34 -1.27 -13.87
N TRP A 61 -0.84 -1.08 -14.37
CA TRP A 61 -1.95 -1.99 -14.16
C TRP A 61 -2.92 -1.88 -15.32
N ASP A 62 -3.72 -2.92 -15.52
CA ASP A 62 -4.84 -2.92 -16.46
C ASP A 62 -6.13 -2.68 -15.68
N GLY A 63 -7.07 -2.00 -16.33
CA GLY A 63 -8.37 -1.74 -15.73
C GLY A 63 -8.44 -0.41 -15.00
N PHE A 64 -9.60 -0.14 -14.42
CA PHE A 64 -9.87 1.09 -13.68
C PHE A 64 -10.07 0.76 -12.21
N VAL A 65 -9.56 1.62 -11.35
CA VAL A 65 -9.77 1.48 -9.91
C VAL A 65 -11.24 1.64 -9.61
N ASP A 66 -11.82 0.60 -9.01
CA ASP A 66 -13.23 0.55 -8.68
C ASP A 66 -13.38 -0.23 -7.36
N PRO A 67 -13.85 0.41 -6.28
CA PRO A 67 -14.00 -0.29 -5.01
C PRO A 67 -14.99 -1.44 -5.13
N LYS A 68 -14.52 -2.64 -4.83
CA LYS A 68 -15.30 -3.88 -4.97
C LYS A 68 -15.93 -4.35 -3.67
N GLU A 69 -15.49 -3.81 -2.54
CA GLU A 69 -15.89 -4.29 -1.22
C GLU A 69 -16.62 -3.23 -0.40
N GLY A 70 -17.21 -2.24 -1.09
CA GLY A 70 -17.99 -1.19 -0.43
C GLY A 70 -17.17 -0.13 0.28
N GLN A 71 -15.83 -0.20 0.22
CA GLN A 71 -14.95 0.79 0.83
C GLN A 71 -14.87 2.06 -0.02
N GLN A 72 -14.41 3.14 0.61
CA GLN A 72 -14.12 4.38 -0.11
C GLN A 72 -12.68 4.38 -0.59
N VAL A 73 -12.46 4.97 -1.77
CA VAL A 73 -11.13 5.13 -2.36
C VAL A 73 -10.89 6.60 -2.64
N ALA A 74 -9.64 7.04 -2.46
CA ALA A 74 -9.24 8.41 -2.77
C ALA A 74 -7.87 8.42 -3.41
N TRP A 75 -7.70 9.27 -4.41
CA TRP A 75 -6.39 9.56 -5.00
C TRP A 75 -5.83 10.78 -4.29
N VAL A 76 -4.67 10.60 -3.64
CA VAL A 76 -4.10 11.60 -2.75
C VAL A 76 -2.65 11.85 -3.12
N ARG A 77 -2.26 13.10 -3.24
CA ARG A 77 -0.84 13.44 -3.41
C ARG A 77 -0.08 13.08 -2.14
N PRO A 78 1.16 12.58 -2.25
CA PRO A 78 1.93 12.17 -1.07
C PRO A 78 2.00 13.23 0.02
N GLY A 79 2.17 14.49 -0.34
CA GLY A 79 2.24 15.59 0.64
C GLY A 79 0.95 15.86 1.39
N LYS A 80 -0.17 15.29 0.95
CA LYS A 80 -1.48 15.47 1.59
C LYS A 80 -1.91 14.28 2.44
N LEU A 81 -1.16 13.20 2.42
CA LEU A 81 -1.51 11.98 3.15
C LEU A 81 -1.60 12.21 4.66
N ALA A 82 -0.74 13.07 5.21
CA ALA A 82 -0.72 13.34 6.64
C ALA A 82 -2.02 13.94 7.16
N GLY A 83 -2.84 14.53 6.28
CA GLY A 83 -4.14 15.08 6.65
C GLY A 83 -5.25 14.05 6.78
N TYR A 84 -4.98 12.81 6.42
CA TYR A 84 -5.95 11.73 6.51
C TYR A 84 -5.78 10.98 7.83
N ASP A 85 -6.86 10.37 8.30
CA ASP A 85 -6.83 9.53 9.49
C ASP A 85 -6.29 8.15 9.11
N LEU A 86 -4.98 8.06 9.05
CA LEU A 86 -4.28 6.83 8.65
C LEU A 86 -4.10 5.89 9.84
N LEU A 87 -3.96 4.60 9.54
CA LEU A 87 -3.51 3.64 10.53
C LEU A 87 -2.09 4.01 11.00
N ASP A 88 -1.78 3.71 12.25
CA ASP A 88 -0.48 4.07 12.81
C ASP A 88 0.69 3.51 12.01
N ALA A 89 0.58 2.27 11.53
CA ALA A 89 1.62 1.64 10.74
C ALA A 89 1.87 2.34 9.40
N ASP A 90 0.86 3.03 8.86
CA ASP A 90 0.95 3.71 7.57
C ASP A 90 1.58 5.10 7.67
N ARG A 91 1.60 5.69 8.86
CA ARG A 91 2.13 7.07 9.02
C ARG A 91 3.59 7.22 8.63
N PRO A 92 4.51 6.34 9.05
CA PRO A 92 5.90 6.44 8.58
C PRO A 92 6.02 6.26 7.07
N LEU A 93 5.18 5.42 6.47
CA LEU A 93 5.18 5.21 5.03
C LEU A 93 4.69 6.45 4.29
N ALA A 94 3.67 7.13 4.82
CA ALA A 94 3.20 8.39 4.26
C ALA A 94 4.28 9.46 4.29
N ALA A 95 5.06 9.51 5.36
CA ALA A 95 6.18 10.44 5.48
C ALA A 95 7.27 10.15 4.45
N GLU A 96 7.60 8.88 4.24
CA GLU A 96 8.56 8.47 3.22
C GLU A 96 8.10 8.85 1.81
N LEU A 97 6.82 8.64 1.51
CA LEU A 97 6.26 9.01 0.22
C LEU A 97 6.35 10.52 -0.01
N ARG A 98 5.99 11.31 1.00
CA ARG A 98 6.08 12.76 0.93
C ARG A 98 7.50 13.21 0.64
N ASP A 99 8.45 12.69 1.43
CA ASP A 99 9.85 13.15 1.37
C ASP A 99 10.54 12.73 0.08
N ARG A 100 10.25 11.53 -0.42
CA ARG A 100 10.96 10.96 -1.57
C ARG A 100 10.28 11.22 -2.91
N LEU A 101 8.98 11.45 -2.92
CA LEU A 101 8.25 11.65 -4.18
C LEU A 101 7.74 13.07 -4.33
N GLU A 102 7.04 13.60 -3.32
CA GLU A 102 6.39 14.90 -3.42
C GLU A 102 7.40 16.05 -3.40
N GLY A 103 8.44 15.94 -2.57
CA GLY A 103 9.45 16.97 -2.43
C GLY A 103 10.47 16.99 -3.53
N GLY A 104 10.40 16.10 -4.52
CA GLY A 104 11.40 15.98 -5.57
C GLY A 104 12.77 15.53 -5.07
N ARG A 105 12.84 14.99 -3.88
CA ARG A 105 14.08 14.55 -3.27
C ARG A 105 14.07 13.03 -3.16
N VAL A 106 15.16 12.46 -3.50
CA VAL A 106 15.33 11.01 -3.42
C VAL A 106 16.59 10.66 -2.69
#